data_3f31094bbe63e597926ef72bc8f70809
#
_entry.id   3f31094bbe63e597926ef72bc8f70809
#
_cell.length_a   1.000
_cell.length_b   1.000
_cell.length_c   1.000
_cell.angle_alpha   90.00
_cell.angle_beta   90.00
_cell.angle_gamma   90.00
#
_symmetry.space_group_name_H-M   'P 1'
#
loop_
_entity.id
_entity.type
_entity.pdbx_description
1 polymer ?
#
loop_
_entity_poly.entity_id
_entity_poly.type
_entity_poly.pdbx_seq_one_letter_code
_entity_poly.pdbx_strand_id
1 'polypeptide(L)'
;MAGKRRRPSGTCVIPISTIRRVGSPAIGRSSKAIADFGKRAREGTLKIEEMQGGTFTISNGGVYGSLMSTPILNAPQSGILGMHKIQERPVVVGGEIKPRPMMYLAVSYDHRIVDGREAVTFLVRVKESLEDPARLVLDL
;
A
#
# COMPACT_ATOMS: atom_id res chain seq x y z
N MET A 1 -37.95 6.87 -13.07
CA MET A 1 -36.54 6.87 -13.51
C MET A 1 -35.66 6.95 -12.26
N ALA A 2 -35.12 5.80 -11.83
CA ALA A 2 -34.29 5.73 -10.63
C ALA A 2 -32.84 6.10 -10.98
N GLY A 3 -32.36 7.22 -10.45
CA GLY A 3 -31.00 7.70 -10.65
C GLY A 3 -29.98 6.72 -10.05
N LYS A 4 -29.20 6.04 -10.89
CA LYS A 4 -28.03 5.27 -10.49
C LYS A 4 -27.05 6.21 -9.76
N ARG A 5 -27.02 6.16 -8.45
CA ARG A 5 -25.95 6.75 -7.66
C ARG A 5 -24.62 6.12 -8.12
N ARG A 6 -23.78 6.90 -8.77
CA ARG A 6 -22.39 6.49 -9.06
C ARG A 6 -21.72 6.24 -7.72
N ARG A 7 -21.28 5.01 -7.48
CA ARG A 7 -20.40 4.70 -6.36
C ARG A 7 -19.11 5.51 -6.57
N PRO A 8 -18.64 6.24 -5.57
CA PRO A 8 -17.35 6.89 -5.70
C PRO A 8 -16.30 5.82 -5.93
N SER A 9 -15.44 6.03 -6.92
CA SER A 9 -14.25 5.20 -7.18
C SER A 9 -13.28 5.40 -6.02
N GLY A 10 -13.53 4.70 -4.92
CA GLY A 10 -12.72 4.82 -3.71
C GLY A 10 -11.46 3.99 -3.81
N THR A 11 -10.35 4.61 -4.14
CA THR A 11 -9.03 4.08 -3.77
C THR A 11 -9.04 3.91 -2.24
N CYS A 12 -8.85 2.69 -1.74
CA CYS A 12 -8.73 2.48 -0.30
C CYS A 12 -7.38 3.06 0.13
N VAL A 13 -7.42 4.29 0.62
CA VAL A 13 -6.25 5.00 1.15
C VAL A 13 -6.21 4.74 2.64
N ILE A 14 -5.16 4.06 3.12
CA ILE A 14 -4.93 3.84 4.55
C ILE A 14 -3.76 4.72 4.97
N PRO A 15 -3.99 5.85 5.65
CA PRO A 15 -2.90 6.67 6.15
C PRO A 15 -2.18 5.96 7.31
N ILE A 16 -0.86 5.89 7.25
CA ILE A 16 -0.01 5.24 8.27
C ILE A 16 -0.15 5.91 9.65
N SER A 17 -0.55 7.18 9.72
CA SER A 17 -0.85 7.85 10.99
C SER A 17 -1.86 7.11 11.84
N THR A 18 -2.79 6.40 11.22
CA THR A 18 -3.78 5.58 11.91
C THR A 18 -3.14 4.37 12.58
N ILE A 19 -2.06 3.83 12.00
CA ILE A 19 -1.29 2.73 12.58
C ILE A 19 -0.48 3.23 13.80
N ARG A 20 0.00 4.47 13.79
CA ARG A 20 0.79 5.06 14.88
C ARG A 20 -0.01 5.29 16.17
N ARG A 21 -1.34 5.52 16.08
CA ARG A 21 -2.22 5.66 17.25
C ARG A 21 -2.45 4.36 18.04
N VAL A 22 -2.13 3.22 17.45
CA VAL A 22 -2.35 1.90 18.07
C VAL A 22 -1.22 1.53 19.04
N GLY A 23 -0.20 2.39 19.28
CA GLY A 23 0.94 2.12 20.17
C GLY A 23 1.78 0.97 19.63
N SER A 24 3.07 0.89 19.99
CA SER A 24 4.02 -0.13 19.49
C SER A 24 3.31 -1.48 19.22
N PRO A 25 3.00 -1.82 17.97
CA PRO A 25 2.03 -2.87 17.71
C PRO A 25 2.75 -4.20 17.55
N ALA A 26 2.30 -5.17 18.28
CA ALA A 26 2.40 -6.52 17.77
C ALA A 26 1.72 -6.53 16.38
N ILE A 27 2.37 -7.12 15.37
CA ILE A 27 1.94 -7.21 13.94
C ILE A 27 0.43 -7.55 13.81
N GLY A 28 -0.11 -8.37 14.70
CA GLY A 28 -1.53 -8.74 14.72
C GLY A 28 -2.51 -7.60 15.03
N ARG A 29 -2.11 -6.56 15.77
CA ARG A 29 -2.96 -5.38 16.02
C ARG A 29 -3.06 -4.48 14.80
N SER A 30 -1.95 -4.31 14.08
CA SER A 30 -1.92 -3.55 12.82
C SER A 30 -2.79 -4.19 11.76
N SER A 31 -2.74 -5.51 11.59
CA SER A 31 -3.55 -6.25 10.62
C SER A 31 -5.04 -6.12 10.91
N LYS A 32 -5.46 -6.22 12.19
CA LYS A 32 -6.87 -6.03 12.59
C LYS A 32 -7.35 -4.60 12.32
N ALA A 33 -6.53 -3.58 12.63
CA ALA A 33 -6.87 -2.19 12.36
C ALA A 33 -7.01 -1.92 10.85
N ILE A 34 -6.10 -2.45 10.02
CA ILE A 34 -6.19 -2.32 8.55
C ILE A 34 -7.46 -2.97 8.02
N ALA A 35 -7.83 -4.16 8.50
CA ALA A 35 -9.04 -4.86 8.11
C ALA A 35 -10.31 -4.07 8.49
N ASP A 36 -10.35 -3.50 9.71
CA ASP A 36 -11.44 -2.65 10.20
C ASP A 36 -11.61 -1.40 9.32
N PHE A 37 -10.51 -0.68 9.06
CA PHE A 37 -10.55 0.48 8.17
C PHE A 37 -11.02 0.12 6.76
N GLY A 38 -10.58 -1.02 6.22
CA GLY A 38 -11.02 -1.50 4.92
C GLY A 38 -12.53 -1.83 4.88
N LYS A 39 -13.08 -2.36 5.96
CA LYS A 39 -14.52 -2.62 6.10
C LYS A 39 -15.30 -1.31 6.19
N ARG A 40 -14.93 -0.43 7.10
CA ARG A 40 -15.59 0.87 7.32
C ARG A 40 -15.53 1.78 6.10
N ALA A 41 -14.42 1.73 5.34
CA ALA A 41 -14.31 2.46 4.07
C ALA A 41 -15.33 1.98 3.02
N ARG A 42 -15.57 0.67 2.93
CA ARG A 42 -16.60 0.10 2.03
C ARG A 42 -18.01 0.43 2.48
N GLU A 43 -18.24 0.49 3.77
CA GLU A 43 -19.54 0.85 4.39
C GLU A 43 -19.80 2.37 4.39
N GLY A 44 -18.80 3.19 4.02
CA GLY A 44 -18.90 4.64 4.01
C GLY A 44 -18.97 5.26 5.41
N THR A 45 -18.54 4.53 6.44
CA THR A 45 -18.57 4.97 7.85
C THR A 45 -17.25 5.56 8.33
N LEU A 46 -16.22 5.59 7.45
CA LEU A 46 -14.93 6.17 7.75
C LEU A 46 -15.02 7.69 7.77
N LYS A 47 -14.54 8.33 8.84
CA LYS A 47 -14.55 9.77 8.99
C LYS A 47 -13.33 10.41 8.33
N ILE A 48 -13.48 11.60 7.77
CA ILE A 48 -12.39 12.33 7.10
C ILE A 48 -11.26 12.66 8.07
N GLU A 49 -11.58 12.95 9.33
CA GLU A 49 -10.60 13.24 10.39
C GLU A 49 -9.70 12.04 10.69
N GLU A 50 -10.19 10.83 10.48
CA GLU A 50 -9.40 9.60 10.67
C GLU A 50 -8.37 9.39 9.55
N MET A 51 -8.56 10.03 8.40
CA MET A 51 -7.65 9.98 7.26
C MET A 51 -6.61 11.10 7.26
N GLN A 52 -6.73 12.09 8.16
CA GLN A 52 -5.81 13.23 8.25
C GLN A 52 -4.63 12.97 9.18
N GLY A 53 -3.57 13.78 9.03
CA GLY A 53 -2.40 13.75 9.91
C GLY A 53 -1.39 12.62 9.61
N GLY A 54 -1.56 11.89 8.51
CA GLY A 54 -0.59 10.90 8.04
C GLY A 54 0.59 11.57 7.31
N THR A 55 1.79 11.03 7.53
CA THR A 55 3.00 11.45 6.81
C THR A 55 3.25 10.63 5.55
N PHE A 56 2.65 9.45 5.44
CA PHE A 56 2.79 8.52 4.33
C PHE A 56 1.49 7.77 4.07
N THR A 57 1.21 7.43 2.82
CA THR A 57 0.00 6.69 2.41
C THR A 57 0.37 5.38 1.73
N ILE A 58 -0.44 4.34 1.98
CA ILE A 58 -0.44 3.13 1.16
C ILE A 58 -1.79 3.05 0.45
N SER A 59 -1.78 2.91 -0.86
CA SER A 59 -2.98 2.73 -1.67
C SER A 59 -2.95 1.40 -2.42
N ASN A 60 -4.12 0.78 -2.63
CA ASN A 60 -4.23 -0.47 -3.37
C ASN A 60 -5.18 -0.29 -4.56
N GLY A 61 -4.62 -0.01 -5.74
CA GLY A 61 -5.36 0.04 -7.01
C GLY A 61 -5.65 -1.35 -7.59
N GLY A 62 -4.97 -2.39 -7.09
CA GLY A 62 -5.14 -3.77 -7.56
C GLY A 62 -6.54 -4.34 -7.29
N VAL A 63 -7.21 -3.87 -6.24
CA VAL A 63 -8.61 -4.23 -5.93
C VAL A 63 -9.57 -3.87 -7.07
N TYR A 64 -9.22 -2.84 -7.85
CA TYR A 64 -9.97 -2.39 -9.04
C TYR A 64 -9.39 -2.91 -10.35
N GLY A 65 -8.39 -3.78 -10.28
CA GLY A 65 -7.76 -4.39 -11.43
C GLY A 65 -6.62 -3.59 -12.06
N SER A 66 -6.18 -2.49 -11.45
CA SER A 66 -5.06 -1.70 -11.94
C SER A 66 -3.78 -2.53 -12.00
N LEU A 67 -3.18 -2.62 -13.18
CA LEU A 67 -1.93 -3.33 -13.38
C LEU A 67 -0.73 -2.50 -12.90
N MET A 68 -0.72 -1.24 -13.24
CA MET A 68 0.30 -0.25 -12.85
C MET A 68 -0.28 1.16 -13.01
N SER A 69 -0.02 2.02 -12.04
CA SER A 69 -0.35 3.44 -12.08
C SER A 69 0.66 4.21 -11.25
N THR A 70 0.81 5.50 -11.53
CA THR A 70 1.60 6.41 -10.68
C THR A 70 0.69 6.98 -9.60
N PRO A 71 0.92 6.67 -8.32
CA PRO A 71 0.12 7.24 -7.24
C PRO A 71 0.37 8.74 -7.13
N ILE A 72 -0.70 9.50 -6.87
CA ILE A 72 -0.61 10.96 -6.70
C ILE A 72 -0.30 11.25 -5.23
N LEU A 73 0.78 12.00 -4.99
CA LEU A 73 1.17 12.45 -3.66
C LEU A 73 0.18 13.49 -3.13
N ASN A 74 -0.29 13.28 -1.91
CA ASN A 74 -1.25 14.16 -1.25
C ASN A 74 -0.52 15.03 -0.21
N ALA A 75 -0.22 16.27 -0.55
CA ALA A 75 0.46 17.19 0.36
C ALA A 75 -0.35 17.36 1.67
N PRO A 76 0.30 17.46 2.83
CA PRO A 76 1.73 17.58 3.10
C PRO A 76 2.46 16.26 3.35
N GLN A 77 2.01 15.14 2.81
CA GLN A 77 2.63 13.84 3.01
C GLN A 77 3.99 13.74 2.30
N SER A 78 4.92 12.97 2.89
CA SER A 78 6.26 12.74 2.33
C SER A 78 6.28 11.73 1.19
N GLY A 79 5.32 10.80 1.17
CA GLY A 79 5.28 9.75 0.15
C GLY A 79 3.96 8.98 0.11
N ILE A 80 3.80 8.26 -0.99
CA ILE A 80 2.69 7.32 -1.21
C ILE A 80 3.21 6.08 -1.93
N LEU A 81 2.90 4.90 -1.38
CA LEU A 81 3.13 3.60 -2.00
C LEU A 81 1.85 3.11 -2.67
N GLY A 82 1.92 2.87 -3.96
CA GLY A 82 0.84 2.25 -4.75
C GLY A 82 1.07 0.75 -4.90
N MET A 83 0.11 -0.05 -4.48
CA MET A 83 0.04 -1.47 -4.75
C MET A 83 -0.92 -1.73 -5.92
N HIS A 84 -0.66 -2.78 -6.69
CA HIS A 84 -1.38 -3.09 -7.91
C HIS A 84 -1.87 -4.53 -7.93
N LYS A 85 -2.48 -4.94 -9.04
CA LYS A 85 -3.05 -6.28 -9.20
C LYS A 85 -1.96 -7.36 -9.14
N ILE A 86 -2.22 -8.40 -8.35
CA ILE A 86 -1.42 -9.63 -8.35
C ILE A 86 -1.80 -10.45 -9.58
N GLN A 87 -0.80 -10.86 -10.37
CA GLN A 87 -0.94 -11.70 -11.54
C GLN A 87 0.12 -12.78 -11.56
N GLU A 88 -0.24 -13.97 -11.99
CA GLU A 88 0.75 -15.00 -12.30
C GLU A 88 1.53 -14.60 -13.55
N ARG A 89 2.85 -14.62 -13.42
CA ARG A 89 3.77 -14.29 -14.53
C ARG A 89 4.92 -15.30 -14.57
N PRO A 90 5.41 -15.66 -15.78
CA PRO A 90 6.59 -16.46 -15.91
C PRO A 90 7.81 -15.65 -15.47
N VAL A 91 8.56 -16.17 -14.52
CA VAL A 91 9.82 -15.60 -14.02
C VAL A 91 10.90 -16.66 -14.00
N VAL A 92 12.15 -16.24 -14.13
CA VAL A 92 13.28 -17.16 -14.05
C VAL A 92 13.70 -17.31 -12.59
N VAL A 93 13.62 -18.52 -12.06
CA VAL A 93 14.05 -18.87 -10.70
C VAL A 93 15.01 -20.04 -10.79
N GLY A 94 16.28 -19.82 -10.41
CA GLY A 94 17.30 -20.86 -10.47
C GLY A 94 17.60 -21.39 -11.88
N GLY A 95 17.44 -20.53 -12.91
CA GLY A 95 17.64 -20.91 -14.31
C GLY A 95 16.41 -21.53 -14.99
N GLU A 96 15.32 -21.76 -14.27
CA GLU A 96 14.08 -22.33 -14.80
C GLU A 96 12.97 -21.29 -14.86
N ILE A 97 12.10 -21.39 -15.86
CA ILE A 97 10.90 -20.53 -15.97
C ILE A 97 9.80 -21.13 -15.09
N LYS A 98 9.37 -20.38 -14.09
CA LYS A 98 8.30 -20.80 -13.17
C LYS A 98 7.21 -19.74 -13.09
N PRO A 99 5.91 -20.11 -13.03
CA PRO A 99 4.86 -19.16 -12.73
C PRO A 99 4.99 -18.69 -11.28
N ARG A 100 4.94 -17.37 -11.07
CA ARG A 100 4.96 -16.76 -9.74
C ARG A 100 3.93 -15.63 -9.66
N PRO A 101 3.28 -15.45 -8.50
CA PRO A 101 2.44 -14.28 -8.28
C PRO A 101 3.32 -13.03 -8.21
N MET A 102 3.08 -12.09 -9.12
CA MET A 102 3.84 -10.86 -9.26
C MET A 102 2.93 -9.65 -9.10
N MET A 103 3.44 -8.62 -8.46
CA MET A 103 2.74 -7.35 -8.27
C MET A 103 3.70 -6.19 -8.54
N TYR A 104 3.22 -5.15 -9.22
CA TYR A 104 3.96 -3.90 -9.32
C TYR A 104 3.76 -3.06 -8.06
N LEU A 105 4.84 -2.46 -7.61
CA LEU A 105 4.86 -1.45 -6.56
C LEU A 105 5.37 -0.15 -7.18
N ALA A 106 4.69 0.95 -6.90
CA ALA A 106 5.11 2.28 -7.32
C ALA A 106 5.15 3.21 -6.10
N VAL A 107 6.15 4.08 -6.02
CA VAL A 107 6.24 5.09 -4.98
C VAL A 107 6.33 6.47 -5.61
N SER A 108 5.53 7.40 -5.11
CA SER A 108 5.70 8.83 -5.35
C SER A 108 6.07 9.50 -4.03
N TYR A 109 6.99 10.45 -4.08
CA TYR A 109 7.54 11.08 -2.88
C TYR A 109 7.86 12.55 -3.11
N ASP A 110 7.92 13.32 -2.05
CA ASP A 110 8.35 14.72 -2.08
C ASP A 110 9.88 14.78 -2.14
N HIS A 111 10.40 15.12 -3.32
CA HIS A 111 11.85 15.15 -3.57
C HIS A 111 12.59 16.26 -2.80
N ARG A 112 11.88 17.12 -2.08
CA ARG A 112 12.47 18.09 -1.15
C ARG A 112 12.88 17.46 0.17
N ILE A 113 12.31 16.27 0.50
CA ILE A 113 12.48 15.58 1.78
C ILE A 113 13.16 14.23 1.58
N VAL A 114 12.86 13.54 0.49
CA VAL A 114 13.36 12.19 0.17
C VAL A 114 14.16 12.24 -1.13
N ASP A 115 15.34 11.70 -1.16
CA ASP A 115 16.12 11.58 -2.38
C ASP A 115 15.82 10.28 -3.16
N GLY A 116 16.32 10.21 -4.42
CA GLY A 116 16.09 9.06 -5.27
C GLY A 116 16.71 7.76 -4.72
N ARG A 117 17.84 7.83 -4.03
CA ARG A 117 18.51 6.68 -3.42
C ARG A 117 17.67 6.11 -2.27
N GLU A 118 17.15 6.96 -1.42
CA GLU A 118 16.29 6.57 -0.29
C GLU A 118 14.99 5.93 -0.78
N ALA A 119 14.34 6.52 -1.80
CA ALA A 119 13.12 5.99 -2.40
C ALA A 119 13.33 4.60 -3.02
N VAL A 120 14.42 4.40 -3.76
CA VAL A 120 14.76 3.10 -4.36
C VAL A 120 15.11 2.08 -3.27
N THR A 121 15.91 2.48 -2.26
CA THR A 121 16.27 1.60 -1.14
C THR A 121 15.03 1.14 -0.38
N PHE A 122 14.08 2.05 -0.13
CA PHE A 122 12.79 1.71 0.47
C PHE A 122 12.04 0.64 -0.32
N LEU A 123 11.90 0.81 -1.66
CA LEU A 123 11.23 -0.18 -2.51
C LEU A 123 11.94 -1.53 -2.52
N VAL A 124 13.28 -1.54 -2.56
CA VAL A 124 14.08 -2.78 -2.50
C VAL A 124 13.82 -3.51 -1.19
N ARG A 125 13.83 -2.79 -0.05
CA ARG A 125 13.55 -3.38 1.26
C ARG A 125 12.13 -3.94 1.37
N VAL A 126 11.13 -3.23 0.84
CA VAL A 126 9.74 -3.71 0.77
C VAL A 126 9.66 -4.98 -0.06
N LYS A 127 10.30 -5.00 -1.25
CA LYS A 127 10.35 -6.17 -2.12
C LYS A 127 10.98 -7.38 -1.40
N GLU A 128 12.17 -7.22 -0.84
CA GLU A 128 12.89 -8.29 -0.13
C GLU A 128 12.07 -8.86 1.03
N SER A 129 11.40 -8.01 1.80
CA SER A 129 10.55 -8.42 2.92
C SER A 129 9.30 -9.18 2.47
N LEU A 130 8.77 -8.89 1.27
CA LEU A 130 7.62 -9.60 0.71
C LEU A 130 8.03 -10.93 0.07
N GLU A 131 9.20 -10.99 -0.57
CA GLU A 131 9.73 -12.20 -1.21
C GLU A 131 10.25 -13.23 -0.19
N ASP A 132 10.81 -12.76 0.92
CA ASP A 132 11.28 -13.59 2.02
C ASP A 132 10.82 -13.03 3.38
N PRO A 133 9.60 -13.37 3.84
CA PRO A 133 9.09 -12.90 5.13
C PRO A 133 9.90 -13.34 6.35
N ALA A 134 10.73 -14.38 6.24
CA ALA A 134 11.58 -14.84 7.33
C ALA A 134 12.62 -13.78 7.72
N ARG A 135 13.07 -12.96 6.77
CA ARG A 135 14.00 -11.85 7.01
C ARG A 135 13.44 -10.80 7.97
N LEU A 136 12.11 -10.58 7.96
CA LEU A 136 11.45 -9.66 8.90
C LEU A 136 11.48 -10.17 10.36
N VAL A 137 11.53 -11.47 10.55
CA VAL A 137 11.55 -12.10 11.88
C VAL A 137 12.97 -12.18 12.41
N LEU A 138 13.95 -12.36 11.53
CA LEU A 138 15.35 -12.55 11.87
C LEU A 138 16.14 -11.23 11.88
N ASP A 139 15.52 -10.10 11.52
CA ASP A 139 16.13 -8.77 11.42
C ASP A 139 17.43 -8.74 10.58
N LEU A 140 17.41 -9.51 9.45
CA LEU A 140 18.53 -9.70 8.52
C LEU A 140 18.44 -8.76 7.31
#